data_070172c43e18ec1a5c145b7a8db64fcb
#
_entry.id   070172c43e18ec1a5c145b7a8db64fcb
#
_cell.length_a   1.000
_cell.length_b   1.000
_cell.length_c   1.000
_cell.angle_alpha   90.00
_cell.angle_beta   90.00
_cell.angle_gamma   90.00
#
_symmetry.space_group_name_H-M   'P 1'
#
loop_
_entity.id
_entity.type
_entity.pdbx_description
1 polymer ?
#
loop_
_entity_poly.entity_id
_entity_poly.type
_entity_poly.pdbx_seq_one_letter_code
_entity_poly.pdbx_strand_id
1 'polypeptide(L)'
;RRYNLYNGGGALPPRWGLGFWHRTPTLFTDNDVKKEVDEFEKRGFPLSVIGLEPGWHSKAYPCTYEWDKTRFPDAPGFAKEMLDRNIRLNLWMNPYVSKHSEVYDKIKPYTGSHTVWLGEVPDYSMPEACKIMTDHFRKHQVDLGISGYKMDENDGYDSWLWPDVATFPSGIPAEQLRNLYGSLMQQATVKMYREKNLRTYGQVRAGNAGTNAYPYVLYNDYYDHRGFITALINSSFIGVLWTPEVRSSKTSEEWLRRMQTVCFSPIAQLNAWADGTKPWTFADVEDDIREIALLRIQLIPYLYTAFADYAFYGTPPVRAMNLEEGYSVEAQTEEGKLDATENPYAMAVRREVKDQFMVGENILVAPLFAGEKERKVVLPQGKWYDFYTGKFAGEGEVITVIPADRHIPVYVKDGGIIPLWPAMSKFGDQKYPLEVRHYGNKPGTYSLYDDDGSSYNYEKGEFTRIDLTVTVDKKGKKKGKAVQPKGKKIWSFSEYNFKFMTE
;
A
#
# COMPACT_ATOMS: atom_id res chain seq x y z
N ARG A 1 11.74 11.03 9.65
CA ARG A 1 11.59 12.13 8.65
C ARG A 1 12.91 12.44 7.96
N ARG A 2 13.93 12.99 8.66
CA ARG A 2 15.20 13.44 8.04
C ARG A 2 15.91 12.32 7.27
N TYR A 3 15.98 11.13 7.85
CA TYR A 3 16.56 9.95 7.18
C TYR A 3 15.86 9.64 5.84
N ASN A 4 14.54 9.61 5.83
CA ASN A 4 13.77 9.34 4.61
C ASN A 4 13.99 10.41 3.53
N LEU A 5 14.01 11.70 3.93
CA LEU A 5 14.30 12.80 3.00
C LEU A 5 15.72 12.71 2.43
N TYR A 6 16.70 12.32 3.25
CA TYR A 6 18.07 12.09 2.81
C TYR A 6 18.16 10.96 1.77
N ASN A 7 17.32 9.93 1.91
CA ASN A 7 17.23 8.80 0.97
C ASN A 7 16.28 9.07 -0.23
N GLY A 8 15.97 10.31 -0.56
CA GLY A 8 15.18 10.69 -1.72
C GLY A 8 13.70 10.99 -1.43
N GLY A 9 13.25 10.92 -0.17
CA GLY A 9 11.87 11.13 0.23
C GLY A 9 10.99 9.91 -0.06
N GLY A 10 9.70 10.03 0.22
CA GLY A 10 8.71 9.00 -0.11
C GLY A 10 8.10 9.23 -1.49
N ALA A 11 7.61 8.18 -2.12
CA ALA A 11 6.85 8.32 -3.35
C ALA A 11 5.39 8.67 -3.05
N LEU A 12 4.81 9.64 -3.79
CA LEU A 12 3.38 9.89 -3.79
C LEU A 12 2.72 9.01 -4.86
N PRO A 13 1.93 7.99 -4.48
CA PRO A 13 1.25 7.13 -5.44
C PRO A 13 0.16 7.90 -6.19
N PRO A 14 -0.33 7.41 -7.33
CA PRO A 14 -1.57 7.89 -7.90
C PRO A 14 -2.74 7.57 -6.97
N ARG A 15 -3.79 8.39 -6.98
CA ARG A 15 -4.94 8.24 -6.07
C ARG A 15 -5.63 6.88 -6.23
N TRP A 16 -5.73 6.36 -7.45
CA TRP A 16 -6.30 5.04 -7.71
C TRP A 16 -5.54 3.90 -7.00
N GLY A 17 -4.23 4.07 -6.77
CA GLY A 17 -3.39 3.09 -6.09
C GLY A 17 -3.75 2.88 -4.62
N LEU A 18 -4.44 3.83 -3.99
CA LEU A 18 -4.92 3.73 -2.61
C LEU A 18 -6.30 3.07 -2.48
N GLY A 19 -6.94 2.70 -3.60
CA GLY A 19 -8.18 1.95 -3.61
C GLY A 19 -8.02 0.49 -3.21
N PHE A 20 -8.99 -0.33 -3.59
CA PHE A 20 -8.99 -1.77 -3.30
C PHE A 20 -8.45 -2.57 -4.49
N TRP A 21 -7.57 -3.53 -4.22
CA TRP A 21 -6.86 -4.35 -5.20
C TRP A 21 -7.28 -5.81 -5.11
N HIS A 22 -7.44 -6.44 -6.27
CA HIS A 22 -7.63 -7.87 -6.39
C HIS A 22 -6.68 -8.45 -7.43
N ARG A 23 -5.86 -9.42 -7.03
CA ARG A 23 -5.01 -10.19 -7.93
C ARG A 23 -5.69 -11.51 -8.26
N THR A 24 -5.86 -11.78 -9.55
CA THR A 24 -6.64 -12.92 -10.05
C THR A 24 -5.84 -14.21 -10.06
N PRO A 25 -6.50 -15.37 -10.08
CA PRO A 25 -5.83 -16.66 -10.32
C PRO A 25 -4.95 -16.66 -11.56
N THR A 26 -3.82 -17.36 -11.48
CA THR A 26 -2.73 -17.31 -12.46
C THR A 26 -3.17 -17.60 -13.90
N LEU A 27 -4.09 -18.55 -14.08
CA LEU A 27 -4.49 -19.01 -15.42
C LEU A 27 -5.79 -18.38 -15.94
N PHE A 28 -6.28 -17.31 -15.30
CA PHE A 28 -7.47 -16.61 -15.80
C PHE A 28 -7.25 -16.10 -17.23
N THR A 29 -8.33 -16.20 -18.01
CA THR A 29 -8.46 -15.56 -19.32
C THR A 29 -9.01 -14.14 -19.15
N ASP A 30 -9.00 -13.35 -20.23
CA ASP A 30 -9.65 -12.03 -20.25
C ASP A 30 -11.14 -12.12 -19.87
N ASN A 31 -11.84 -13.16 -20.34
CA ASN A 31 -13.24 -13.41 -20.00
C ASN A 31 -13.44 -13.76 -18.51
N ASP A 32 -12.52 -14.52 -17.91
CA ASP A 32 -12.60 -14.83 -16.48
C ASP A 32 -12.37 -13.60 -15.63
N VAL A 33 -11.42 -12.73 -16.02
CA VAL A 33 -11.20 -11.44 -15.35
C VAL A 33 -12.42 -10.54 -15.46
N LYS A 34 -13.07 -10.45 -16.63
CA LYS A 34 -14.28 -9.66 -16.84
C LYS A 34 -15.42 -10.14 -15.94
N LYS A 35 -15.66 -11.45 -15.87
CA LYS A 35 -16.65 -12.05 -14.97
C LYS A 35 -16.36 -11.76 -13.50
N GLU A 36 -15.08 -11.80 -13.11
CA GLU A 36 -14.67 -11.47 -11.74
C GLU A 36 -14.99 -10.01 -11.41
N VAL A 37 -14.69 -9.09 -12.32
CA VAL A 37 -15.03 -7.66 -12.19
C VAL A 37 -16.54 -7.46 -12.11
N ASP A 38 -17.33 -8.17 -12.91
CA ASP A 38 -18.79 -8.13 -12.87
C ASP A 38 -19.34 -8.58 -11.52
N GLU A 39 -18.75 -9.61 -10.89
CA GLU A 39 -19.15 -10.05 -9.56
C GLU A 39 -18.79 -9.02 -8.46
N PHE A 40 -17.64 -8.35 -8.54
CA PHE A 40 -17.33 -7.22 -7.64
C PHE A 40 -18.39 -6.12 -7.73
N GLU A 41 -18.77 -5.72 -8.95
CA GLU A 41 -19.78 -4.69 -9.19
C GLU A 41 -21.15 -5.12 -8.68
N LYS A 42 -21.60 -6.33 -9.01
CA LYS A 42 -22.88 -6.89 -8.59
C LYS A 42 -23.04 -6.99 -7.09
N ARG A 43 -21.95 -7.31 -6.37
CA ARG A 43 -21.92 -7.43 -4.91
C ARG A 43 -21.63 -6.11 -4.19
N GLY A 44 -21.39 -5.02 -4.93
CA GLY A 44 -21.11 -3.69 -4.37
C GLY A 44 -19.75 -3.57 -3.69
N PHE A 45 -18.81 -4.47 -3.96
CA PHE A 45 -17.44 -4.35 -3.50
C PHE A 45 -16.67 -3.31 -4.30
N PRO A 46 -15.81 -2.50 -3.67
CA PRO A 46 -14.93 -1.61 -4.41
C PRO A 46 -13.84 -2.40 -5.12
N LEU A 47 -13.47 -1.93 -6.31
CA LEU A 47 -12.37 -2.47 -7.08
C LEU A 47 -11.71 -1.35 -7.89
N SER A 48 -10.43 -1.09 -7.62
CA SER A 48 -9.66 -0.05 -8.31
C SER A 48 -8.56 -0.64 -9.18
N VAL A 49 -8.01 -1.79 -8.79
CA VAL A 49 -6.91 -2.43 -9.51
C VAL A 49 -7.12 -3.93 -9.59
N ILE A 50 -6.97 -4.45 -10.81
CA ILE A 50 -6.82 -5.89 -11.08
C ILE A 50 -5.35 -6.19 -11.29
N GLY A 51 -4.83 -7.15 -10.54
CA GLY A 51 -3.51 -7.73 -10.76
C GLY A 51 -3.59 -8.99 -11.60
N LEU A 52 -2.83 -9.06 -12.68
CA LEU A 52 -2.68 -10.28 -13.48
C LEU A 52 -1.39 -10.98 -13.04
N GLU A 53 -1.52 -12.24 -12.67
CA GLU A 53 -0.44 -13.09 -12.19
C GLU A 53 0.32 -13.74 -13.38
N PRO A 54 1.37 -14.58 -13.18
CA PRO A 54 2.28 -15.06 -14.26
C PRO A 54 1.62 -15.47 -15.57
N GLY A 55 0.42 -15.98 -15.54
CA GLY A 55 -0.31 -16.49 -16.70
C GLY A 55 -0.72 -15.47 -17.75
N TRP A 56 -0.55 -14.18 -17.54
CA TRP A 56 -0.75 -13.22 -18.63
C TRP A 56 0.35 -13.33 -19.72
N HIS A 57 1.55 -13.82 -19.34
CA HIS A 57 2.65 -14.05 -20.27
C HIS A 57 2.40 -15.29 -21.15
N SER A 58 2.92 -15.27 -22.36
CA SER A 58 3.03 -16.46 -23.19
C SER A 58 3.94 -17.52 -22.55
N LYS A 59 4.95 -17.10 -21.79
CA LYS A 59 5.76 -17.89 -20.84
C LYS A 59 6.23 -17.03 -19.68
N ALA A 60 6.20 -17.58 -18.46
CA ALA A 60 6.45 -16.83 -17.23
C ALA A 60 7.74 -17.21 -16.48
N TYR A 61 8.20 -18.45 -16.61
CA TYR A 61 9.41 -18.96 -15.96
C TYR A 61 10.32 -19.62 -16.99
N PRO A 62 11.23 -18.82 -17.64
CA PRO A 62 11.42 -17.37 -17.58
C PRO A 62 10.40 -16.56 -18.40
N CYS A 63 10.36 -15.23 -18.21
CA CYS A 63 9.37 -14.33 -18.81
C CYS A 63 9.62 -13.99 -20.27
N THR A 64 8.55 -14.00 -21.07
CA THR A 64 8.57 -13.41 -22.42
C THR A 64 8.21 -11.92 -22.42
N TYR A 65 7.45 -11.46 -21.42
CA TYR A 65 6.87 -10.11 -21.33
C TYR A 65 5.90 -9.77 -22.46
N GLU A 66 5.32 -10.80 -23.07
CA GLU A 66 4.37 -10.73 -24.15
C GLU A 66 3.08 -11.45 -23.75
N TRP A 67 1.95 -10.89 -24.19
CA TRP A 67 0.63 -11.44 -23.86
C TRP A 67 0.43 -12.84 -24.45
N ASP A 68 -0.12 -13.73 -23.65
CA ASP A 68 -0.58 -15.03 -24.13
C ASP A 68 -1.83 -14.86 -24.99
N LYS A 69 -1.71 -15.13 -26.28
CA LYS A 69 -2.79 -14.91 -27.25
C LYS A 69 -3.97 -15.87 -27.08
N THR A 70 -3.79 -16.97 -26.35
CA THR A 70 -4.88 -17.91 -26.05
C THR A 70 -5.75 -17.38 -24.93
N ARG A 71 -5.12 -16.82 -23.86
CA ARG A 71 -5.84 -16.29 -22.71
C ARG A 71 -6.27 -14.84 -22.91
N PHE A 72 -5.50 -14.07 -23.65
CA PHE A 72 -5.75 -12.65 -23.95
C PHE A 72 -5.64 -12.39 -25.45
N PRO A 73 -6.62 -12.87 -26.25
CA PRO A 73 -6.54 -12.78 -27.73
C PRO A 73 -6.53 -11.34 -28.24
N ASP A 74 -7.22 -10.42 -27.52
CA ASP A 74 -7.22 -8.99 -27.78
C ASP A 74 -6.78 -8.22 -26.52
N ALA A 75 -5.50 -8.29 -26.20
CA ALA A 75 -4.95 -7.59 -25.02
C ALA A 75 -5.16 -6.06 -25.06
N PRO A 76 -5.02 -5.35 -26.22
CA PRO A 76 -5.34 -3.93 -26.30
C PRO A 76 -6.82 -3.63 -25.97
N GLY A 77 -7.75 -4.37 -26.55
CA GLY A 77 -9.19 -4.20 -26.28
C GLY A 77 -9.54 -4.51 -24.84
N PHE A 78 -8.97 -5.57 -24.27
CA PHE A 78 -9.13 -5.91 -22.85
C PHE A 78 -8.61 -4.80 -21.92
N ALA A 79 -7.39 -4.29 -22.16
CA ALA A 79 -6.82 -3.22 -21.35
C ALA A 79 -7.66 -1.94 -21.43
N LYS A 80 -8.12 -1.59 -22.65
CA LYS A 80 -9.00 -0.44 -22.84
C LYS A 80 -10.33 -0.61 -22.08
N GLU A 81 -10.97 -1.78 -22.15
CA GLU A 81 -12.21 -2.07 -21.44
C GLU A 81 -12.06 -1.90 -19.92
N MET A 82 -10.96 -2.39 -19.34
CA MET A 82 -10.69 -2.20 -17.91
C MET A 82 -10.51 -0.72 -17.56
N LEU A 83 -9.79 0.04 -18.36
CA LEU A 83 -9.65 1.48 -18.17
C LEU A 83 -10.98 2.24 -18.29
N ASP A 84 -11.82 1.90 -19.26
CA ASP A 84 -13.16 2.49 -19.46
C ASP A 84 -14.08 2.20 -18.25
N ARG A 85 -13.88 1.06 -17.58
CA ARG A 85 -14.54 0.70 -16.31
C ARG A 85 -13.88 1.34 -15.08
N ASN A 86 -12.87 2.19 -15.29
CA ASN A 86 -12.05 2.83 -14.24
C ASN A 86 -11.29 1.83 -13.36
N ILE A 87 -10.88 0.71 -13.93
CA ILE A 87 -10.06 -0.33 -13.30
C ILE A 87 -8.65 -0.28 -13.90
N ARG A 88 -7.64 -0.22 -13.06
CA ARG A 88 -6.25 -0.22 -13.47
C ARG A 88 -5.72 -1.66 -13.51
N LEU A 89 -4.87 -1.94 -14.50
CA LEU A 89 -4.20 -3.23 -14.61
C LEU A 89 -2.77 -3.15 -14.06
N ASN A 90 -2.41 -4.13 -13.22
CA ASN A 90 -1.07 -4.31 -12.66
C ASN A 90 -0.56 -5.70 -13.04
N LEU A 91 0.59 -5.77 -13.71
CA LEU A 91 1.12 -7.02 -14.23
C LEU A 91 2.22 -7.60 -13.32
N TRP A 92 2.13 -8.90 -13.05
CA TRP A 92 3.23 -9.64 -12.45
C TRP A 92 4.37 -9.83 -13.46
N MET A 93 5.62 -9.76 -13.02
CA MET A 93 6.81 -10.11 -13.79
C MET A 93 7.94 -10.55 -12.88
N ASN A 94 8.84 -11.40 -13.41
CA ASN A 94 10.18 -11.60 -12.88
C ASN A 94 11.21 -10.99 -13.85
N PRO A 95 12.49 -10.82 -13.44
CA PRO A 95 13.49 -10.16 -14.29
C PRO A 95 14.12 -11.07 -15.36
N TYR A 96 13.83 -12.36 -15.40
CA TYR A 96 14.58 -13.37 -16.19
C TYR A 96 13.99 -13.52 -17.58
N VAL A 97 14.80 -13.19 -18.61
CA VAL A 97 14.35 -13.11 -20.00
C VAL A 97 14.39 -14.47 -20.68
N SER A 98 13.23 -14.93 -21.15
CA SER A 98 13.09 -16.16 -21.90
C SER A 98 13.76 -16.07 -23.28
N LYS A 99 14.39 -17.16 -23.71
CA LYS A 99 14.87 -17.30 -25.12
C LYS A 99 13.74 -17.19 -26.17
N HIS A 100 12.50 -17.26 -25.77
CA HIS A 100 11.32 -17.11 -26.64
C HIS A 100 10.79 -15.68 -26.69
N SER A 101 11.38 -14.76 -25.92
CA SER A 101 11.00 -13.34 -25.97
C SER A 101 11.54 -12.65 -27.21
N GLU A 102 10.75 -11.72 -27.79
CA GLU A 102 11.19 -10.87 -28.91
C GLU A 102 12.43 -10.02 -28.55
N VAL A 103 12.69 -9.81 -27.26
CA VAL A 103 13.80 -8.99 -26.78
C VAL A 103 15.09 -9.79 -26.57
N TYR A 104 15.03 -11.12 -26.62
CA TYR A 104 16.13 -12.02 -26.23
C TYR A 104 17.46 -11.71 -26.90
N ASP A 105 17.51 -11.71 -28.23
CA ASP A 105 18.77 -11.50 -28.98
C ASP A 105 19.37 -10.11 -28.73
N LYS A 106 18.52 -9.10 -28.46
CA LYS A 106 18.96 -7.75 -28.19
C LYS A 106 19.52 -7.59 -26.79
N ILE A 107 18.92 -8.27 -25.80
CA ILE A 107 19.32 -8.14 -24.40
C ILE A 107 20.53 -9.02 -24.05
N LYS A 108 20.71 -10.16 -24.75
CA LYS A 108 21.74 -11.13 -24.43
C LYS A 108 23.16 -10.57 -24.26
N PRO A 109 23.65 -9.62 -25.08
CA PRO A 109 24.96 -9.01 -24.86
C PRO A 109 25.09 -8.22 -23.55
N TYR A 110 23.98 -7.90 -22.89
CA TYR A 110 23.89 -7.09 -21.68
C TYR A 110 23.36 -7.90 -20.49
N THR A 111 23.63 -9.23 -20.47
CA THR A 111 23.19 -10.12 -19.39
C THR A 111 24.36 -10.73 -18.66
N GLY A 112 24.11 -11.21 -17.43
CA GLY A 112 25.09 -11.92 -16.63
C GLY A 112 25.51 -13.27 -17.24
N SER A 113 26.63 -13.78 -16.76
CA SER A 113 27.23 -15.06 -17.21
C SER A 113 26.41 -16.30 -16.81
N HIS A 114 25.45 -16.17 -15.92
CA HIS A 114 24.60 -17.25 -15.42
C HIS A 114 23.13 -16.94 -15.68
N THR A 115 22.35 -17.99 -15.91
CA THR A 115 20.90 -17.91 -16.09
C THR A 115 20.18 -18.28 -14.80
N VAL A 116 18.95 -17.77 -14.64
CA VAL A 116 18.01 -18.20 -13.59
C VAL A 116 16.77 -18.78 -14.28
N TRP A 117 16.37 -20.00 -13.93
CA TRP A 117 15.31 -20.76 -14.60
C TRP A 117 15.47 -20.81 -16.13
N LEU A 118 16.71 -20.92 -16.62
CA LEU A 118 17.06 -20.86 -18.04
C LEU A 118 16.77 -19.49 -18.69
N GLY A 119 16.53 -18.45 -17.91
CA GLY A 119 16.36 -17.07 -18.38
C GLY A 119 17.63 -16.25 -18.23
N GLU A 120 17.88 -15.38 -19.19
CA GLU A 120 18.96 -14.41 -19.12
C GLU A 120 18.68 -13.39 -18.03
N VAL A 121 19.72 -12.91 -17.34
CA VAL A 121 19.62 -11.92 -16.27
C VAL A 121 20.13 -10.58 -16.79
N PRO A 122 19.25 -9.62 -17.15
CA PRO A 122 19.66 -8.31 -17.63
C PRO A 122 20.47 -7.53 -16.61
N ASP A 123 21.53 -6.89 -17.02
CA ASP A 123 22.30 -5.98 -16.21
C ASP A 123 21.67 -4.58 -16.16
N TYR A 124 20.68 -4.41 -15.29
CA TYR A 124 19.95 -3.14 -15.16
C TYR A 124 20.80 -1.94 -14.68
N SER A 125 22.08 -2.17 -14.35
CA SER A 125 23.02 -1.05 -14.10
C SER A 125 23.51 -0.40 -15.41
N MET A 126 23.30 -1.07 -16.56
CA MET A 126 23.68 -0.59 -17.88
C MET A 126 22.52 0.17 -18.54
N PRO A 127 22.75 1.40 -19.03
CA PRO A 127 21.71 2.17 -19.74
C PRO A 127 21.15 1.44 -20.96
N GLU A 128 21.96 0.67 -21.67
CA GLU A 128 21.58 -0.11 -22.85
C GLU A 128 20.59 -1.22 -22.48
N ALA A 129 20.88 -2.00 -21.44
CA ALA A 129 19.99 -3.03 -20.94
C ALA A 129 18.66 -2.42 -20.50
N CYS A 130 18.71 -1.35 -19.71
CA CYS A 130 17.51 -0.60 -19.30
C CYS A 130 16.69 -0.15 -20.49
N LYS A 131 17.33 0.42 -21.53
CA LYS A 131 16.63 0.92 -22.70
C LYS A 131 15.95 -0.21 -23.48
N ILE A 132 16.64 -1.31 -23.73
CA ILE A 132 16.11 -2.47 -24.46
C ILE A 132 14.86 -3.00 -23.74
N MET A 133 14.95 -3.23 -22.43
CA MET A 133 13.85 -3.78 -21.64
C MET A 133 12.67 -2.79 -21.53
N THR A 134 12.95 -1.52 -21.27
CA THR A 134 11.88 -0.51 -21.14
C THR A 134 11.20 -0.20 -22.46
N ASP A 135 11.88 -0.23 -23.59
CA ASP A 135 11.26 -0.08 -24.91
C ASP A 135 10.30 -1.24 -25.20
N HIS A 136 10.69 -2.48 -24.81
CA HIS A 136 9.83 -3.64 -24.92
C HIS A 136 8.59 -3.53 -24.01
N PHE A 137 8.78 -3.16 -22.74
CA PHE A 137 7.66 -2.96 -21.80
C PHE A 137 6.72 -1.85 -22.25
N ARG A 138 7.23 -0.73 -22.81
CA ARG A 138 6.37 0.31 -23.37
C ARG A 138 5.48 -0.24 -24.47
N LYS A 139 6.07 -0.89 -25.48
CA LYS A 139 5.37 -1.41 -26.65
C LYS A 139 4.27 -2.39 -26.29
N HIS A 140 4.55 -3.34 -25.39
CA HIS A 140 3.67 -4.48 -25.13
C HIS A 140 2.75 -4.27 -23.91
N GLN A 141 2.97 -3.21 -23.10
CA GLN A 141 2.29 -3.05 -21.82
C GLN A 141 1.88 -1.59 -21.57
N VAL A 142 2.82 -0.66 -21.36
CA VAL A 142 2.51 0.70 -20.90
C VAL A 142 1.68 1.48 -21.95
N ASP A 143 1.96 1.29 -23.24
CA ASP A 143 1.21 1.94 -24.33
C ASP A 143 -0.21 1.37 -24.51
N LEU A 144 -0.46 0.17 -23.97
CA LEU A 144 -1.80 -0.42 -23.88
C LEU A 144 -2.59 0.08 -22.66
N GLY A 145 -1.98 0.87 -21.76
CA GLY A 145 -2.63 1.40 -20.56
C GLY A 145 -2.35 0.63 -19.27
N ILE A 146 -1.37 -0.29 -19.29
CA ILE A 146 -0.95 -0.96 -18.04
C ILE A 146 -0.41 0.08 -17.05
N SER A 147 -0.89 0.01 -15.82
CA SER A 147 -0.72 1.07 -14.83
C SER A 147 0.39 0.81 -13.82
N GLY A 148 0.91 -0.42 -13.72
CA GLY A 148 1.99 -0.76 -12.80
C GLY A 148 2.35 -2.24 -12.81
N TYR A 149 3.27 -2.60 -11.91
CA TYR A 149 3.85 -3.95 -11.85
C TYR A 149 3.87 -4.53 -10.44
N LYS A 150 3.82 -5.86 -10.37
CA LYS A 150 4.32 -6.67 -9.27
C LYS A 150 5.63 -7.29 -9.74
N MET A 151 6.76 -6.77 -9.24
CA MET A 151 8.11 -7.23 -9.57
C MET A 151 8.55 -8.30 -8.59
N ASP A 152 8.48 -9.54 -9.03
CA ASP A 152 8.71 -10.73 -8.22
C ASP A 152 10.10 -11.32 -8.47
N GLU A 153 10.52 -12.24 -7.62
CA GLU A 153 11.69 -13.11 -7.77
C GLU A 153 13.03 -12.34 -7.97
N ASN A 154 13.11 -11.13 -7.49
CA ASN A 154 14.31 -10.30 -7.58
C ASN A 154 14.97 -10.04 -6.22
N ASP A 155 14.57 -10.79 -5.19
CA ASP A 155 14.98 -10.63 -3.78
C ASP A 155 16.06 -11.61 -3.33
N GLY A 156 16.40 -12.58 -4.12
CA GLY A 156 17.41 -13.56 -3.77
C GLY A 156 16.98 -14.60 -2.77
N TYR A 157 15.70 -14.89 -2.72
CA TYR A 157 15.21 -15.97 -1.87
C TYR A 157 15.84 -17.30 -2.31
N ASP A 158 16.56 -17.96 -1.38
CA ASP A 158 17.33 -19.18 -1.63
C ASP A 158 18.35 -19.08 -2.76
N SER A 159 18.53 -20.16 -3.50
CA SER A 159 19.44 -20.30 -4.66
C SER A 159 18.84 -19.77 -5.98
N TRP A 160 17.77 -18.99 -5.95
CA TRP A 160 17.04 -18.54 -7.14
C TRP A 160 17.64 -17.29 -7.80
N LEU A 161 18.78 -16.86 -7.35
CA LEU A 161 19.57 -15.86 -8.03
C LEU A 161 20.86 -16.48 -8.62
N TRP A 162 21.64 -15.63 -9.22
CA TRP A 162 22.96 -15.99 -9.70
C TRP A 162 23.95 -16.19 -8.55
N PRO A 163 24.98 -17.05 -8.72
CA PRO A 163 26.01 -17.26 -7.71
C PRO A 163 26.98 -16.08 -7.62
N ASP A 164 27.76 -16.02 -6.54
CA ASP A 164 28.74 -14.95 -6.30
C ASP A 164 29.83 -14.87 -7.37
N VAL A 165 30.10 -15.99 -8.04
CA VAL A 165 31.07 -16.08 -9.14
C VAL A 165 30.53 -15.59 -10.48
N ALA A 166 29.26 -15.22 -10.56
CA ALA A 166 28.70 -14.66 -11.78
C ALA A 166 29.39 -13.34 -12.14
N THR A 167 29.50 -13.10 -13.43
CA THR A 167 30.03 -11.84 -13.96
C THR A 167 28.96 -11.11 -14.75
N PHE A 168 29.01 -9.80 -14.72
CA PHE A 168 28.09 -8.91 -15.42
C PHE A 168 28.86 -7.96 -16.35
N PRO A 169 28.29 -7.56 -17.49
CA PRO A 169 28.97 -6.67 -18.44
C PRO A 169 29.39 -5.32 -17.86
N SER A 170 28.68 -4.81 -16.84
CA SER A 170 29.05 -3.58 -16.11
C SER A 170 30.30 -3.72 -15.27
N GLY A 171 30.75 -4.94 -14.97
CA GLY A 171 31.83 -5.19 -14.04
C GLY A 171 31.48 -5.07 -12.57
N ILE A 172 30.20 -4.80 -12.23
CA ILE A 172 29.75 -4.79 -10.83
C ILE A 172 29.80 -6.23 -10.28
N PRO A 173 30.40 -6.44 -9.09
CA PRO A 173 30.41 -7.77 -8.46
C PRO A 173 29.00 -8.32 -8.25
N ALA A 174 28.84 -9.61 -8.46
CA ALA A 174 27.54 -10.30 -8.42
C ALA A 174 26.77 -10.07 -7.11
N GLU A 175 27.47 -10.08 -5.97
CA GLU A 175 26.88 -9.79 -4.64
C GLU A 175 26.33 -8.37 -4.54
N GLN A 176 27.07 -7.40 -5.05
CA GLN A 176 26.62 -6.01 -5.03
C GLN A 176 25.43 -5.80 -5.95
N LEU A 177 25.48 -6.39 -7.15
CA LEU A 177 24.37 -6.29 -8.10
C LEU A 177 23.10 -6.93 -7.56
N ARG A 178 23.18 -8.06 -6.83
CA ARG A 178 22.02 -8.64 -6.13
C ARG A 178 21.35 -7.65 -5.18
N ASN A 179 22.15 -6.96 -4.37
CA ASN A 179 21.61 -5.99 -3.41
C ASN A 179 20.98 -4.77 -4.09
N LEU A 180 21.44 -4.40 -5.27
CA LEU A 180 20.94 -3.24 -6.02
C LEU A 180 19.79 -3.59 -6.98
N TYR A 181 19.64 -4.87 -7.34
CA TYR A 181 18.87 -5.31 -8.50
C TYR A 181 17.41 -4.87 -8.47
N GLY A 182 16.72 -5.08 -7.35
CA GLY A 182 15.35 -4.62 -7.18
C GLY A 182 15.20 -3.10 -7.31
N SER A 183 16.17 -2.34 -6.79
CA SER A 183 16.17 -0.86 -6.90
C SER A 183 16.39 -0.40 -8.34
N LEU A 184 17.32 -1.03 -9.07
CA LEU A 184 17.60 -0.73 -10.47
C LEU A 184 16.38 -1.04 -11.36
N MET A 185 15.71 -2.15 -11.12
CA MET A 185 14.49 -2.52 -11.83
C MET A 185 13.35 -1.54 -11.55
N GLN A 186 13.17 -1.11 -10.31
CA GLN A 186 12.21 -0.07 -9.94
C GLN A 186 12.51 1.25 -10.67
N GLN A 187 13.77 1.68 -10.66
CA GLN A 187 14.20 2.91 -11.34
C GLN A 187 13.88 2.86 -12.84
N ALA A 188 14.20 1.76 -13.52
CA ALA A 188 13.95 1.57 -14.95
C ALA A 188 12.45 1.65 -15.26
N THR A 189 11.60 0.98 -14.48
CA THR A 189 10.14 0.97 -14.70
C THR A 189 9.50 2.33 -14.41
N VAL A 190 9.88 3.01 -13.33
CA VAL A 190 9.35 4.34 -12.99
C VAL A 190 9.65 5.36 -14.09
N LYS A 191 10.84 5.28 -14.69
CA LYS A 191 11.23 6.19 -15.79
C LYS A 191 10.25 6.17 -16.95
N MET A 192 9.74 4.99 -17.33
CA MET A 192 8.75 4.86 -18.42
C MET A 192 7.47 5.66 -18.16
N TYR A 193 6.97 5.61 -16.91
CA TYR A 193 5.77 6.35 -16.52
C TYR A 193 6.04 7.84 -16.36
N ARG A 194 7.20 8.23 -15.83
CA ARG A 194 7.61 9.64 -15.73
C ARG A 194 7.69 10.32 -17.09
N GLU A 195 8.20 9.65 -18.11
CA GLU A 195 8.27 10.15 -19.48
C GLU A 195 6.89 10.44 -20.08
N LYS A 196 5.85 9.73 -19.62
CA LYS A 196 4.43 9.99 -19.96
C LYS A 196 3.75 10.95 -18.99
N ASN A 197 4.45 11.50 -18.02
CA ASN A 197 3.91 12.30 -16.92
C ASN A 197 2.78 11.57 -16.16
N LEU A 198 2.90 10.27 -15.96
CA LEU A 198 1.95 9.42 -15.25
C LEU A 198 2.61 8.82 -14.01
N ARG A 199 1.93 8.86 -12.88
CA ARG A 199 2.34 8.10 -11.69
C ARG A 199 1.92 6.64 -11.84
N THR A 200 2.79 5.75 -11.35
CA THR A 200 2.52 4.31 -11.22
C THR A 200 2.47 3.92 -9.75
N TYR A 201 1.95 2.73 -9.46
CA TYR A 201 2.00 2.11 -8.14
C TYR A 201 2.03 0.60 -8.29
N GLY A 202 2.78 -0.08 -7.43
CA GLY A 202 2.93 -1.53 -7.53
C GLY A 202 3.65 -2.14 -6.35
N GLN A 203 4.13 -3.36 -6.57
CA GLN A 203 4.79 -4.18 -5.57
C GLN A 203 6.16 -4.62 -6.05
N VAL A 204 7.08 -4.86 -5.10
CA VAL A 204 8.42 -5.38 -5.38
C VAL A 204 8.88 -6.31 -4.26
N ARG A 205 9.56 -7.42 -4.60
CA ARG A 205 10.12 -8.34 -3.61
C ARG A 205 11.42 -7.83 -2.99
N ALA A 206 12.21 -7.07 -3.74
CA ALA A 206 13.49 -6.53 -3.27
C ALA A 206 13.50 -5.01 -3.20
N GLY A 207 13.90 -4.52 -2.05
CA GLY A 207 14.10 -3.10 -1.80
C GLY A 207 14.86 -2.90 -0.50
N ASN A 208 15.57 -1.78 -0.41
CA ASN A 208 16.37 -1.41 0.74
C ASN A 208 16.27 0.11 1.00
N ALA A 209 17.15 0.64 1.82
CA ALA A 209 17.26 2.08 2.02
C ALA A 209 17.48 2.81 0.68
N GLY A 210 16.65 3.82 0.41
CA GLY A 210 16.66 4.56 -0.86
C GLY A 210 15.58 4.12 -1.86
N THR A 211 14.94 2.96 -1.67
CA THR A 211 13.80 2.54 -2.53
C THR A 211 12.49 3.22 -2.18
N ASN A 212 12.40 3.89 -1.04
CA ASN A 212 11.25 4.68 -0.63
C ASN A 212 10.89 5.81 -1.63
N ALA A 213 11.85 6.27 -2.45
CA ALA A 213 11.61 7.23 -3.52
C ALA A 213 10.85 6.64 -4.74
N TYR A 214 10.75 5.32 -4.83
CA TYR A 214 10.02 4.64 -5.90
C TYR A 214 8.61 4.23 -5.45
N PRO A 215 7.61 4.28 -6.33
CA PRO A 215 6.21 3.98 -5.99
C PRO A 215 5.92 2.48 -5.99
N TYR A 216 6.78 1.71 -5.34
CA TYR A 216 6.62 0.27 -5.15
C TYR A 216 6.71 -0.08 -3.67
N VAL A 217 5.77 -0.91 -3.24
CA VAL A 217 5.66 -1.36 -1.85
C VAL A 217 6.29 -2.75 -1.74
N LEU A 218 7.11 -2.96 -0.74
CA LEU A 218 7.68 -4.28 -0.46
C LEU A 218 6.58 -5.28 -0.11
N TYR A 219 6.73 -6.50 -0.59
CA TYR A 219 5.93 -7.66 -0.22
C TYR A 219 6.79 -8.92 -0.23
N ASN A 220 6.30 -9.99 0.36
CA ASN A 220 6.80 -11.37 0.14
C ASN A 220 5.66 -12.37 0.33
N ASP A 221 5.95 -13.64 0.07
CA ASP A 221 5.00 -14.75 0.23
C ASP A 221 4.81 -15.17 1.68
N TYR A 222 4.96 -14.27 2.62
CA TYR A 222 4.75 -14.54 4.04
C TYR A 222 3.33 -14.20 4.44
N TYR A 223 2.56 -15.21 4.81
CA TYR A 223 1.11 -15.11 5.01
C TYR A 223 0.70 -15.14 6.49
N ASP A 224 1.64 -15.21 7.41
CA ASP A 224 1.34 -15.13 8.83
C ASP A 224 0.86 -13.73 9.20
N HIS A 225 -0.32 -13.65 9.82
CA HIS A 225 -0.96 -12.37 10.10
C HIS A 225 -0.17 -11.51 11.10
N ARG A 226 0.45 -12.12 12.12
CA ARG A 226 1.27 -11.39 13.11
C ARG A 226 2.60 -10.94 12.51
N GLY A 227 3.25 -11.84 11.81
CA GLY A 227 4.52 -11.55 11.14
C GLY A 227 4.39 -10.44 10.11
N PHE A 228 3.30 -10.40 9.37
CA PHE A 228 3.01 -9.33 8.43
C PHE A 228 2.90 -7.96 9.11
N ILE A 229 2.19 -7.86 10.25
CA ILE A 229 2.06 -6.60 10.99
C ILE A 229 3.43 -6.17 11.52
N THR A 230 4.24 -7.12 12.03
CA THR A 230 5.60 -6.85 12.45
C THR A 230 6.46 -6.30 11.31
N ALA A 231 6.36 -6.86 10.10
CA ALA A 231 7.08 -6.37 8.93
C ALA A 231 6.62 -4.96 8.52
N LEU A 232 5.31 -4.72 8.51
CA LEU A 232 4.70 -3.40 8.26
C LEU A 232 5.24 -2.33 9.21
N ILE A 233 5.31 -2.64 10.51
CA ILE A 233 5.79 -1.75 11.54
C ILE A 233 7.29 -1.49 11.38
N ASN A 234 8.09 -2.55 11.25
CA ASN A 234 9.55 -2.45 11.22
C ASN A 234 10.07 -1.73 9.98
N SER A 235 9.47 -1.94 8.80
CA SER A 235 9.88 -1.25 7.58
C SER A 235 9.70 0.27 7.67
N SER A 236 8.80 0.75 8.52
CA SER A 236 8.57 2.19 8.72
C SER A 236 9.77 2.94 9.32
N PHE A 237 10.67 2.27 10.06
CA PHE A 237 11.86 2.91 10.63
C PHE A 237 12.85 3.39 9.56
N ILE A 238 12.93 2.67 8.45
CA ILE A 238 13.77 3.05 7.30
C ILE A 238 12.97 3.74 6.19
N GLY A 239 11.67 3.97 6.41
CA GLY A 239 10.79 4.64 5.47
C GLY A 239 10.36 3.81 4.27
N VAL A 240 10.71 2.54 4.22
CA VAL A 240 10.24 1.61 3.20
C VAL A 240 8.84 1.13 3.59
N LEU A 241 7.93 1.07 2.62
CA LEU A 241 6.58 0.58 2.85
C LEU A 241 6.50 -0.92 2.62
N TRP A 242 5.67 -1.58 3.42
CA TRP A 242 5.39 -3.00 3.33
C TRP A 242 3.90 -3.26 3.16
N THR A 243 3.53 -4.26 2.38
CA THR A 243 2.13 -4.71 2.23
C THR A 243 2.03 -6.22 2.32
N PRO A 244 0.93 -6.75 2.89
CA PRO A 244 0.70 -8.19 2.89
C PRO A 244 0.19 -8.66 1.54
N GLU A 245 0.32 -9.95 1.31
CA GLU A 245 -0.50 -10.69 0.37
C GLU A 245 -1.56 -11.49 1.13
N VAL A 246 -2.74 -10.92 1.32
CA VAL A 246 -3.85 -11.64 1.94
C VAL A 246 -4.42 -12.64 0.95
N ARG A 247 -4.42 -13.91 1.34
CA ARG A 247 -5.05 -15.01 0.60
C ARG A 247 -5.64 -15.99 1.62
N SER A 248 -6.10 -17.12 1.20
CA SER A 248 -6.88 -18.11 1.95
C SER A 248 -6.75 -18.06 3.48
N SER A 249 -7.86 -18.23 4.15
CA SER A 249 -7.93 -18.37 5.60
C SER A 249 -8.70 -19.63 5.95
N LYS A 250 -8.45 -20.19 7.15
CA LYS A 250 -9.08 -21.43 7.58
C LYS A 250 -10.51 -21.22 8.08
N THR A 251 -10.81 -20.02 8.60
CA THR A 251 -12.11 -19.67 9.17
C THR A 251 -12.55 -18.30 8.69
N SER A 252 -13.87 -18.04 8.74
CA SER A 252 -14.44 -16.72 8.44
C SER A 252 -13.91 -15.62 9.37
N GLU A 253 -13.69 -15.94 10.65
CA GLU A 253 -13.09 -14.99 11.59
C GLU A 253 -11.67 -14.60 11.17
N GLU A 254 -10.80 -15.56 10.85
CA GLU A 254 -9.44 -15.27 10.37
C GLU A 254 -9.48 -14.43 9.10
N TRP A 255 -10.37 -14.77 8.18
CA TRP A 255 -10.60 -14.02 6.95
C TRP A 255 -10.98 -12.57 7.22
N LEU A 256 -11.98 -12.35 8.08
CA LEU A 256 -12.43 -11.01 8.46
C LEU A 256 -11.29 -10.20 9.09
N ARG A 257 -10.53 -10.75 10.06
CA ARG A 257 -9.45 -10.03 10.75
C ARG A 257 -8.31 -9.65 9.81
N ARG A 258 -7.95 -10.52 8.87
CA ARG A 258 -6.94 -10.21 7.83
C ARG A 258 -7.42 -9.12 6.88
N MET A 259 -8.67 -9.19 6.42
CA MET A 259 -9.25 -8.18 5.52
C MET A 259 -9.39 -6.82 6.21
N GLN A 260 -9.77 -6.79 7.47
CA GLN A 260 -9.79 -5.56 8.28
C GLN A 260 -8.41 -4.93 8.41
N THR A 261 -7.38 -5.73 8.63
CA THR A 261 -6.00 -5.23 8.74
C THR A 261 -5.47 -4.68 7.43
N VAL A 262 -5.67 -5.41 6.32
CA VAL A 262 -5.14 -5.00 5.01
C VAL A 262 -5.73 -3.69 4.50
N CYS A 263 -6.97 -3.38 4.87
CA CYS A 263 -7.60 -2.11 4.49
C CYS A 263 -6.94 -0.88 5.12
N PHE A 264 -6.12 -1.04 6.16
CA PHE A 264 -5.29 0.01 6.76
C PHE A 264 -3.82 -0.04 6.34
N SER A 265 -3.44 -0.94 5.44
CA SER A 265 -2.07 -1.07 4.91
C SER A 265 -1.80 -0.14 3.72
N PRO A 266 -0.55 0.02 3.25
CA PRO A 266 -0.22 0.84 2.10
C PRO A 266 -0.96 0.43 0.82
N ILE A 267 -1.12 -0.88 0.57
CA ILE A 267 -1.96 -1.42 -0.50
C ILE A 267 -3.02 -2.32 0.13
N ALA A 268 -4.31 -1.99 -0.06
CA ALA A 268 -5.41 -2.84 0.36
C ALA A 268 -5.64 -3.93 -0.70
N GLN A 269 -4.96 -5.06 -0.56
CA GLN A 269 -4.90 -6.09 -1.58
C GLN A 269 -5.37 -7.46 -1.08
N LEU A 270 -6.18 -8.10 -1.91
CA LEU A 270 -6.43 -9.54 -1.89
C LEU A 270 -5.68 -10.21 -3.03
N ASN A 271 -4.95 -11.27 -2.74
CA ASN A 271 -4.18 -12.03 -3.72
C ASN A 271 -4.70 -13.46 -3.88
N ALA A 272 -5.46 -13.68 -4.95
CA ALA A 272 -6.10 -14.96 -5.26
C ALA A 272 -5.30 -15.87 -6.22
N TRP A 273 -4.03 -15.56 -6.45
CA TRP A 273 -3.24 -16.19 -7.51
C TRP A 273 -3.20 -17.73 -7.45
N ALA A 274 -3.19 -18.31 -6.25
CA ALA A 274 -3.05 -19.75 -6.04
C ALA A 274 -4.38 -20.47 -5.76
N ASP A 275 -5.31 -19.83 -5.05
CA ASP A 275 -6.46 -20.51 -4.45
C ASP A 275 -7.82 -19.93 -4.87
N GLY A 276 -7.82 -18.86 -5.63
CA GLY A 276 -9.04 -18.22 -6.10
C GLY A 276 -9.88 -17.54 -5.01
N THR A 277 -9.30 -17.26 -3.84
CA THR A 277 -9.99 -16.60 -2.73
C THR A 277 -10.57 -15.24 -3.15
N LYS A 278 -11.78 -14.93 -2.72
CA LYS A 278 -12.52 -13.72 -3.05
C LYS A 278 -13.01 -13.02 -1.79
N PRO A 279 -13.32 -11.73 -1.81
CA PRO A 279 -13.86 -11.03 -0.63
C PRO A 279 -15.07 -11.75 -0.01
N TRP A 280 -15.88 -12.38 -0.82
CA TRP A 280 -17.09 -13.13 -0.45
C TRP A 280 -16.89 -14.65 -0.29
N THR A 281 -15.67 -15.13 -0.10
CA THR A 281 -15.39 -16.57 0.10
C THR A 281 -16.13 -17.15 1.31
N PHE A 282 -16.33 -16.36 2.36
CA PHE A 282 -17.10 -16.71 3.55
C PHE A 282 -18.35 -15.83 3.61
N ALA A 283 -19.52 -16.45 3.35
CA ALA A 283 -20.79 -15.73 3.22
C ALA A 283 -21.28 -15.07 4.52
N ASP A 284 -20.89 -15.64 5.68
CA ASP A 284 -21.27 -15.14 7.01
C ASP A 284 -20.59 -13.82 7.41
N VAL A 285 -19.50 -13.45 6.74
CA VAL A 285 -18.75 -12.19 6.98
C VAL A 285 -18.67 -11.30 5.73
N GLU A 286 -19.40 -11.62 4.65
CA GLU A 286 -19.33 -10.87 3.38
C GLU A 286 -19.67 -9.39 3.57
N ASP A 287 -20.71 -9.09 4.34
CA ASP A 287 -21.17 -7.72 4.58
C ASP A 287 -20.12 -6.91 5.38
N ASP A 288 -19.53 -7.51 6.38
CA ASP A 288 -18.48 -6.87 7.20
C ASP A 288 -17.21 -6.60 6.39
N ILE A 289 -16.84 -7.52 5.49
CA ILE A 289 -15.71 -7.32 4.58
C ILE A 289 -16.01 -6.24 3.54
N ARG A 290 -17.24 -6.18 3.03
CA ARG A 290 -17.67 -5.11 2.12
C ARG A 290 -17.62 -3.75 2.82
N GLU A 291 -18.10 -3.67 4.06
CA GLU A 291 -18.05 -2.43 4.86
C GLU A 291 -16.63 -1.91 5.04
N ILE A 292 -15.67 -2.76 5.43
CA ILE A 292 -14.27 -2.35 5.62
C ILE A 292 -13.59 -2.00 4.28
N ALA A 293 -13.92 -2.69 3.20
CA ALA A 293 -13.42 -2.37 1.86
C ALA A 293 -13.95 -1.00 1.37
N LEU A 294 -15.21 -0.68 1.65
CA LEU A 294 -15.80 0.63 1.37
C LEU A 294 -15.18 1.72 2.27
N LEU A 295 -14.90 1.41 3.55
CA LEU A 295 -14.20 2.34 4.43
C LEU A 295 -12.80 2.68 3.89
N ARG A 296 -12.10 1.71 3.25
CA ARG A 296 -10.83 2.00 2.56
C ARG A 296 -10.99 3.10 1.52
N ILE A 297 -12.07 3.06 0.73
CA ILE A 297 -12.34 4.11 -0.27
C ILE A 297 -12.67 5.44 0.40
N GLN A 298 -13.48 5.43 1.46
CA GLN A 298 -13.78 6.63 2.24
C GLN A 298 -12.53 7.29 2.81
N LEU A 299 -11.55 6.51 3.23
CA LEU A 299 -10.29 6.98 3.82
C LEU A 299 -9.29 7.55 2.78
N ILE A 300 -9.54 7.45 1.48
CA ILE A 300 -8.58 7.91 0.46
C ILE A 300 -8.12 9.36 0.68
N PRO A 301 -8.97 10.37 0.99
CA PRO A 301 -8.50 11.74 1.24
C PRO A 301 -7.49 11.82 2.39
N TYR A 302 -7.73 11.07 3.46
CA TYR A 302 -6.85 11.00 4.61
C TYR A 302 -5.53 10.28 4.28
N LEU A 303 -5.62 9.11 3.66
CA LEU A 303 -4.45 8.32 3.24
C LEU A 303 -3.59 9.06 2.21
N TYR A 304 -4.24 9.71 1.23
CA TYR A 304 -3.55 10.46 0.20
C TYR A 304 -2.77 11.65 0.78
N THR A 305 -3.32 12.31 1.79
CA THR A 305 -2.62 13.34 2.56
C THR A 305 -1.41 12.76 3.31
N ALA A 306 -1.56 11.60 3.95
CA ALA A 306 -0.45 10.93 4.64
C ALA A 306 0.68 10.52 3.67
N PHE A 307 0.35 10.08 2.46
CA PHE A 307 1.33 9.81 1.41
C PHE A 307 1.97 11.07 0.83
N ALA A 308 1.23 12.19 0.76
CA ALA A 308 1.81 13.48 0.41
C ALA A 308 2.81 13.94 1.49
N ASP A 309 2.49 13.76 2.77
CA ASP A 309 3.42 14.06 3.87
C ASP A 309 4.64 13.15 3.86
N TYR A 310 4.49 11.92 3.42
CA TYR A 310 5.62 11.02 3.18
C TYR A 310 6.53 11.53 2.06
N ALA A 311 5.96 11.99 0.94
CA ALA A 311 6.71 12.53 -0.18
C ALA A 311 7.39 13.87 0.16
N PHE A 312 6.68 14.81 0.80
CA PHE A 312 7.18 16.16 1.05
C PHE A 312 7.99 16.28 2.35
N TYR A 313 7.66 15.49 3.38
CA TYR A 313 8.24 15.63 4.72
C TYR A 313 8.93 14.37 5.24
N GLY A 314 8.91 13.28 4.47
CA GLY A 314 9.52 12.00 4.83
C GLY A 314 8.83 11.27 6.00
N THR A 315 7.57 11.59 6.30
CA THR A 315 6.79 10.93 7.37
C THR A 315 6.08 9.71 6.80
N PRO A 316 6.44 8.47 7.14
CA PRO A 316 5.77 7.29 6.61
C PRO A 316 4.27 7.29 6.92
N PRO A 317 3.40 6.93 5.95
CA PRO A 317 1.95 6.92 6.13
C PRO A 317 1.47 5.87 7.13
N VAL A 318 2.23 4.79 7.30
CA VAL A 318 2.04 3.76 8.33
C VAL A 318 3.30 3.71 9.18
N ARG A 319 3.17 3.77 10.51
CA ARG A 319 4.31 3.92 11.42
C ARG A 319 4.22 3.05 12.64
N ALA A 320 5.40 2.57 13.10
CA ALA A 320 5.56 1.99 14.42
C ALA A 320 5.16 2.97 15.52
N MET A 321 4.64 2.46 16.62
CA MET A 321 4.28 3.28 17.79
C MET A 321 5.48 4.06 18.35
N ASN A 322 6.68 3.49 18.30
CA ASN A 322 7.93 4.14 18.73
C ASN A 322 8.29 5.42 17.95
N LEU A 323 7.65 5.66 16.81
CA LEU A 323 7.82 6.88 16.02
C LEU A 323 6.77 7.96 16.35
N GLU A 324 5.82 7.66 17.23
CA GLU A 324 4.76 8.58 17.65
C GLU A 324 5.19 9.36 18.90
N GLU A 325 4.94 10.66 18.87
CA GLU A 325 5.19 11.54 20.01
C GLU A 325 4.25 11.18 21.17
N GLY A 326 4.80 11.15 22.39
CA GLY A 326 4.04 10.78 23.58
C GLY A 326 3.88 9.27 23.80
N TYR A 327 4.42 8.43 22.91
CA TYR A 327 4.50 7.01 23.14
C TYR A 327 5.64 6.69 24.13
N SER A 328 5.32 5.99 25.21
CA SER A 328 6.30 5.57 26.22
C SER A 328 6.34 4.06 26.36
N VAL A 329 7.52 3.49 26.24
CA VAL A 329 7.77 2.06 26.46
C VAL A 329 7.50 1.65 27.91
N GLU A 330 7.69 2.57 28.85
CA GLU A 330 7.52 2.32 30.28
C GLU A 330 6.05 2.09 30.68
N ALA A 331 5.10 2.61 29.90
CA ALA A 331 3.68 2.42 30.14
C ALA A 331 3.13 1.05 29.74
N GLN A 332 3.94 0.16 29.18
CA GLN A 332 3.43 -0.98 28.43
C GLN A 332 3.00 -2.19 29.25
N THR A 333 3.70 -2.57 30.31
CA THR A 333 3.29 -3.70 31.17
C THR A 333 3.98 -3.69 32.53
N GLU A 334 3.31 -4.23 33.56
CA GLU A 334 3.93 -4.55 34.85
C GLU A 334 5.07 -5.58 34.70
N GLU A 335 4.94 -6.54 33.78
CA GLU A 335 5.98 -7.53 33.45
C GLU A 335 7.26 -6.89 32.92
N GLY A 336 7.16 -5.83 32.13
CA GLY A 336 8.32 -5.08 31.63
C GLY A 336 9.15 -4.40 32.73
N LYS A 337 8.55 -4.11 33.89
CA LYS A 337 9.26 -3.56 35.04
C LYS A 337 10.05 -4.61 35.81
N LEU A 338 9.57 -5.83 35.87
CA LEU A 338 10.23 -6.97 36.57
C LEU A 338 11.48 -7.43 35.79
N ASP A 339 11.38 -7.50 34.46
CA ASP A 339 12.51 -7.90 33.62
C ASP A 339 13.66 -6.86 33.58
N ALA A 340 13.40 -5.61 33.98
CA ALA A 340 14.41 -4.55 34.06
C ALA A 340 15.56 -4.88 35.00
N THR A 341 15.31 -5.71 36.00
CA THR A 341 16.29 -6.05 37.03
C THR A 341 17.12 -7.28 36.67
N GLU A 342 16.66 -8.14 35.76
CA GLU A 342 17.27 -9.41 35.44
C GLU A 342 18.08 -9.40 34.12
N ASN A 343 17.58 -8.77 33.09
CA ASN A 343 18.27 -8.68 31.81
C ASN A 343 17.89 -7.41 31.02
N PRO A 344 18.71 -6.36 31.04
CA PRO A 344 18.41 -5.11 30.36
C PRO A 344 18.30 -5.26 28.82
N TYR A 345 18.90 -6.27 28.22
CA TYR A 345 18.81 -6.53 26.77
C TYR A 345 17.48 -7.23 26.42
N ALA A 346 16.97 -8.12 27.26
CA ALA A 346 15.67 -8.77 27.08
C ALA A 346 14.51 -7.76 27.18
N MET A 347 14.66 -6.73 27.98
CA MET A 347 13.68 -5.67 28.15
C MET A 347 13.33 -4.93 26.85
N ALA A 348 14.30 -4.59 26.03
CA ALA A 348 14.07 -3.87 24.78
C ALA A 348 13.16 -4.69 23.84
N VAL A 349 13.33 -6.00 23.79
CA VAL A 349 12.55 -6.89 22.92
C VAL A 349 11.13 -7.12 23.46
N ARG A 350 10.95 -7.24 24.77
CA ARG A 350 9.65 -7.50 25.40
C ARG A 350 8.74 -6.27 25.48
N ARG A 351 9.31 -5.07 25.42
CA ARG A 351 8.57 -3.80 25.46
C ARG A 351 8.11 -3.32 24.10
N GLU A 352 8.48 -3.97 23.01
CA GLU A 352 8.01 -3.61 21.70
C GLU A 352 6.52 -3.96 21.53
N VAL A 353 5.74 -2.95 21.15
CA VAL A 353 4.39 -3.17 20.66
C VAL A 353 4.48 -3.55 19.18
N LYS A 354 4.25 -4.83 18.91
CA LYS A 354 4.45 -5.45 17.57
C LYS A 354 3.16 -5.62 16.78
N ASP A 355 2.03 -5.20 17.31
CA ASP A 355 0.70 -5.58 16.84
C ASP A 355 -0.30 -4.42 16.78
N GLN A 356 0.20 -3.18 16.86
CA GLN A 356 -0.55 -1.95 16.60
C GLN A 356 0.35 -0.90 15.94
N PHE A 357 -0.26 0.02 15.20
CA PHE A 357 0.48 1.02 14.42
C PHE A 357 -0.35 2.28 14.18
N MET A 358 0.34 3.37 13.84
CA MET A 358 -0.28 4.62 13.41
C MET A 358 -0.50 4.63 11.90
N VAL A 359 -1.64 5.14 11.47
CA VAL A 359 -1.96 5.44 10.07
C VAL A 359 -2.21 6.95 9.93
N GLY A 360 -1.41 7.61 9.09
CA GLY A 360 -1.44 9.07 8.99
C GLY A 360 -1.14 9.74 10.32
N GLU A 361 -1.66 10.93 10.53
CA GLU A 361 -1.36 11.73 11.72
C GLU A 361 -2.21 11.36 12.96
N ASN A 362 -3.46 10.91 12.72
CA ASN A 362 -4.49 10.91 13.78
C ASN A 362 -5.02 9.53 14.15
N ILE A 363 -4.79 8.48 13.35
CA ILE A 363 -5.42 7.17 13.53
C ILE A 363 -4.42 6.16 14.11
N LEU A 364 -4.82 5.48 15.18
CA LEU A 364 -4.17 4.29 15.74
C LEU A 364 -5.00 3.06 15.37
N VAL A 365 -4.36 2.03 14.83
CA VAL A 365 -4.98 0.75 14.46
C VAL A 365 -4.38 -0.36 15.30
N ALA A 366 -5.23 -1.14 15.97
CA ALA A 366 -4.85 -2.31 16.74
C ALA A 366 -5.53 -3.57 16.18
N PRO A 367 -4.91 -4.26 15.19
CA PRO A 367 -5.47 -5.46 14.59
C PRO A 367 -5.86 -6.53 15.61
N LEU A 368 -6.91 -7.30 15.29
CA LEU A 368 -7.32 -8.48 16.02
C LEU A 368 -6.85 -9.74 15.28
N PHE A 369 -6.68 -10.81 16.05
CA PHE A 369 -6.34 -12.13 15.51
C PHE A 369 -7.45 -13.11 15.84
N ALA A 370 -7.65 -14.10 14.96
CA ALA A 370 -8.68 -15.12 15.17
C ALA A 370 -8.49 -15.84 16.50
N GLY A 371 -9.57 -16.02 17.25
CA GLY A 371 -9.59 -16.69 18.56
C GLY A 371 -9.16 -15.81 19.74
N GLU A 372 -8.81 -14.54 19.55
CA GLU A 372 -8.53 -13.62 20.65
C GLU A 372 -9.83 -13.27 21.41
N LYS A 373 -9.84 -13.52 22.72
CA LYS A 373 -10.97 -13.18 23.60
C LYS A 373 -10.89 -11.78 24.18
N GLU A 374 -9.68 -11.23 24.25
CA GLU A 374 -9.39 -9.87 24.68
C GLU A 374 -8.15 -9.35 23.98
N ARG A 375 -8.07 -8.04 23.78
CA ARG A 375 -6.98 -7.33 23.14
C ARG A 375 -6.49 -6.21 24.03
N LYS A 376 -5.22 -6.19 24.39
CA LYS A 376 -4.57 -5.07 25.07
C LYS A 376 -4.11 -4.05 24.01
N VAL A 377 -4.49 -2.80 24.17
CA VAL A 377 -4.09 -1.69 23.30
C VAL A 377 -3.37 -0.65 24.13
N VAL A 378 -2.19 -0.24 23.69
CA VAL A 378 -1.40 0.82 24.32
C VAL A 378 -1.78 2.16 23.67
N LEU A 379 -2.40 3.04 24.44
CA LEU A 379 -2.72 4.39 24.00
C LEU A 379 -1.57 5.34 24.35
N PRO A 380 -1.01 6.10 23.39
CA PRO A 380 -0.05 7.17 23.67
C PRO A 380 -0.61 8.25 24.59
N GLN A 381 0.25 9.09 25.13
CA GLN A 381 -0.16 10.23 25.97
C GLN A 381 -1.22 11.10 25.30
N GLY A 382 -2.20 11.56 26.08
CA GLY A 382 -3.38 12.29 25.62
C GLY A 382 -4.62 11.41 25.48
N LYS A 383 -5.76 12.03 25.19
CA LYS A 383 -7.05 11.36 25.10
C LYS A 383 -7.24 10.73 23.70
N TRP A 384 -7.87 9.55 23.70
CA TRP A 384 -8.17 8.80 22.50
C TRP A 384 -9.65 8.45 22.43
N TYR A 385 -10.20 8.43 21.24
CA TYR A 385 -11.62 8.20 20.97
C TYR A 385 -11.78 7.10 19.93
N ASP A 386 -12.79 6.27 20.12
CA ASP A 386 -13.15 5.22 19.16
C ASP A 386 -13.53 5.84 17.81
N PHE A 387 -12.91 5.33 16.76
CA PHE A 387 -13.09 5.86 15.39
C PHE A 387 -14.54 5.75 14.88
N TYR A 388 -15.22 4.68 15.22
CA TYR A 388 -16.55 4.40 14.70
C TYR A 388 -17.65 5.17 15.46
N THR A 389 -17.53 5.27 16.77
CA THR A 389 -18.56 5.81 17.65
C THR A 389 -18.25 7.21 18.19
N GLY A 390 -17.00 7.63 18.20
CA GLY A 390 -16.55 8.86 18.85
C GLY A 390 -16.51 8.80 20.38
N LYS A 391 -16.77 7.65 20.99
CA LYS A 391 -16.72 7.48 22.45
C LYS A 391 -15.28 7.55 22.96
N PHE A 392 -15.12 8.12 24.16
CA PHE A 392 -13.82 8.13 24.85
C PHE A 392 -13.34 6.71 25.13
N ALA A 393 -12.09 6.42 24.77
CA ALA A 393 -11.47 5.10 24.91
C ALA A 393 -10.47 5.03 26.07
N GLY A 394 -9.68 6.08 26.31
CA GLY A 394 -8.66 6.12 27.35
C GLY A 394 -7.68 7.29 27.18
N GLU A 395 -6.73 7.42 28.12
CA GLU A 395 -5.77 8.53 28.16
C GLU A 395 -4.38 8.05 28.62
N GLY A 396 -3.48 7.80 27.67
CA GLY A 396 -2.08 7.47 27.98
C GLY A 396 -1.90 6.18 28.79
N GLU A 397 -2.73 5.19 28.55
CA GLU A 397 -2.80 3.94 29.33
C GLU A 397 -2.90 2.70 28.44
N VAL A 398 -2.73 1.53 29.04
CA VAL A 398 -3.07 0.26 28.38
C VAL A 398 -4.52 -0.08 28.68
N ILE A 399 -5.33 -0.14 27.64
CA ILE A 399 -6.74 -0.55 27.75
C ILE A 399 -6.92 -2.02 27.32
N THR A 400 -7.89 -2.69 27.93
CA THR A 400 -8.32 -4.03 27.49
C THR A 400 -9.63 -3.90 26.72
N VAL A 401 -9.63 -4.41 25.48
CA VAL A 401 -10.77 -4.37 24.58
C VAL A 401 -11.28 -5.80 24.39
N ILE A 402 -12.57 -5.99 24.56
CA ILE A 402 -13.25 -7.23 24.15
C ILE A 402 -13.52 -7.10 22.66
N PRO A 403 -13.01 -7.99 21.81
CA PRO A 403 -13.22 -7.94 20.37
C PRO A 403 -14.70 -7.92 20.03
N ALA A 404 -15.13 -6.90 19.29
CA ALA A 404 -16.44 -6.88 18.68
C ALA A 404 -16.46 -7.73 17.40
N ASP A 405 -17.63 -8.24 17.03
CA ASP A 405 -17.75 -9.13 15.87
C ASP A 405 -17.37 -8.46 14.56
N ARG A 406 -17.65 -7.15 14.40
CA ARG A 406 -17.58 -6.44 13.11
C ARG A 406 -16.31 -5.62 12.89
N HIS A 407 -15.70 -5.03 13.93
CA HIS A 407 -14.62 -4.06 13.76
C HIS A 407 -13.38 -4.43 14.56
N ILE A 408 -12.20 -4.11 14.03
CA ILE A 408 -10.97 -4.05 14.82
C ILE A 408 -10.92 -2.73 15.59
N PRO A 409 -10.25 -2.68 16.76
CA PRO A 409 -10.01 -1.43 17.47
C PRO A 409 -9.26 -0.40 16.61
N VAL A 410 -9.89 0.74 16.40
CA VAL A 410 -9.34 1.90 15.70
C VAL A 410 -9.65 3.13 16.54
N TYR A 411 -8.63 3.92 16.83
CA TYR A 411 -8.77 5.11 17.68
C TYR A 411 -8.26 6.36 17.00
N VAL A 412 -8.82 7.49 17.38
CA VAL A 412 -8.42 8.83 16.92
C VAL A 412 -8.02 9.67 18.10
N LYS A 413 -6.91 10.39 17.99
CA LYS A 413 -6.44 11.30 19.05
C LYS A 413 -7.37 12.51 19.26
N ASP A 414 -7.39 13.08 20.45
CA ASP A 414 -8.17 14.26 20.82
C ASP A 414 -7.83 15.48 19.95
N GLY A 415 -8.84 16.07 19.31
CA GLY A 415 -8.69 17.12 18.31
C GLY A 415 -8.40 16.58 16.90
N GLY A 416 -8.32 15.26 16.74
CA GLY A 416 -8.04 14.63 15.43
C GLY A 416 -9.14 14.89 14.40
N ILE A 417 -8.73 15.27 13.19
CA ILE A 417 -9.61 15.49 12.04
C ILE A 417 -9.37 14.39 11.01
N ILE A 418 -10.45 13.72 10.60
CA ILE A 418 -10.44 12.65 9.60
C ILE A 418 -11.36 13.05 8.44
N PRO A 419 -10.79 13.46 7.29
CA PRO A 419 -11.57 13.71 6.08
C PRO A 419 -11.91 12.39 5.38
N LEU A 420 -13.19 12.20 5.05
CA LEU A 420 -13.73 11.00 4.42
C LEU A 420 -14.53 11.34 3.17
N TRP A 421 -14.36 10.57 2.12
CA TRP A 421 -15.28 10.53 0.98
C TRP A 421 -16.59 9.80 1.36
N PRO A 422 -17.67 9.94 0.55
CA PRO A 422 -18.82 9.05 0.66
C PRO A 422 -18.43 7.58 0.48
N ALA A 423 -19.19 6.68 1.07
CA ALA A 423 -19.07 5.25 0.77
C ALA A 423 -19.45 5.01 -0.70
N MET A 424 -18.51 4.51 -1.50
CA MET A 424 -18.72 4.23 -2.91
C MET A 424 -17.84 3.08 -3.38
N SER A 425 -18.36 2.23 -4.25
CA SER A 425 -17.61 1.11 -4.83
C SER A 425 -16.68 1.54 -5.99
N LYS A 426 -16.95 2.69 -6.60
CA LYS A 426 -16.13 3.27 -7.68
C LYS A 426 -15.92 4.76 -7.43
N PHE A 427 -14.73 5.22 -7.72
CA PHE A 427 -14.39 6.65 -7.74
C PHE A 427 -13.57 6.99 -8.97
N GLY A 428 -13.65 8.23 -9.43
CA GLY A 428 -12.94 8.75 -10.61
C GLY A 428 -12.36 10.13 -10.33
N ASP A 429 -12.18 10.90 -11.39
CA ASP A 429 -11.54 12.23 -11.33
C ASP A 429 -12.54 13.36 -11.00
N GLN A 430 -13.83 13.02 -10.77
CA GLN A 430 -14.80 14.03 -10.35
C GLN A 430 -14.62 14.45 -8.89
N LYS A 431 -15.24 15.59 -8.55
CA LYS A 431 -15.24 16.08 -7.17
C LYS A 431 -16.35 15.39 -6.36
N TYR A 432 -16.01 15.08 -5.12
CA TYR A 432 -16.93 14.48 -4.16
C TYR A 432 -17.10 15.36 -2.93
N PRO A 433 -18.26 15.33 -2.25
CA PRO A 433 -18.42 15.93 -0.94
C PRO A 433 -17.49 15.27 0.07
N LEU A 434 -16.98 16.02 1.03
CA LEU A 434 -16.10 15.53 2.07
C LEU A 434 -16.81 15.61 3.43
N GLU A 435 -16.95 14.46 4.11
CA GLU A 435 -17.29 14.44 5.52
C GLU A 435 -16.01 14.67 6.33
N VAL A 436 -15.99 15.73 7.14
CA VAL A 436 -14.84 16.08 7.97
C VAL A 436 -15.19 15.74 9.41
N ARG A 437 -14.77 14.54 9.86
CA ARG A 437 -14.99 14.10 11.25
C ARG A 437 -13.98 14.73 12.19
N HIS A 438 -14.45 15.26 13.30
CA HIS A 438 -13.62 15.74 14.38
C HIS A 438 -13.91 14.94 15.66
N TYR A 439 -12.85 14.52 16.34
CA TYR A 439 -12.91 13.68 17.54
C TYR A 439 -12.40 14.44 18.77
N GLY A 440 -13.05 14.17 19.89
CA GLY A 440 -12.66 14.76 21.16
C GLY A 440 -13.11 16.21 21.35
N ASN A 441 -12.53 16.87 22.36
CA ASN A 441 -12.95 18.20 22.82
C ASN A 441 -11.87 19.27 22.66
N LYS A 442 -10.67 18.91 22.19
CA LYS A 442 -9.66 19.90 21.84
C LYS A 442 -9.94 20.52 20.45
N PRO A 443 -9.52 21.78 20.23
CA PRO A 443 -9.44 22.31 18.87
C PRO A 443 -8.59 21.39 17.98
N GLY A 444 -8.90 21.36 16.69
CA GLY A 444 -8.17 20.55 15.72
C GLY A 444 -7.78 21.34 14.47
N THR A 445 -6.66 20.93 13.87
CA THR A 445 -6.21 21.41 12.56
C THR A 445 -5.74 20.24 11.72
N TYR A 446 -5.97 20.30 10.42
CA TYR A 446 -5.50 19.28 9.46
C TYR A 446 -5.26 19.92 8.09
N SER A 447 -4.09 19.70 7.52
CA SER A 447 -3.72 20.25 6.20
C SER A 447 -3.96 19.21 5.11
N LEU A 448 -5.18 19.20 4.58
CA LEU A 448 -5.65 18.27 3.56
C LEU A 448 -4.96 18.52 2.22
N TYR A 449 -4.37 17.50 1.65
CA TYR A 449 -3.68 17.57 0.35
C TYR A 449 -4.62 17.23 -0.81
N ASP A 450 -4.48 17.94 -1.93
CA ASP A 450 -5.20 17.68 -3.17
C ASP A 450 -4.36 18.03 -4.41
N ASP A 451 -4.38 17.15 -5.42
CA ASP A 451 -3.81 17.34 -6.75
C ASP A 451 -4.65 16.59 -7.82
N ASP A 452 -4.15 16.45 -9.04
CA ASP A 452 -4.87 15.74 -10.10
C ASP A 452 -4.99 14.22 -9.90
N GLY A 453 -4.29 13.66 -8.92
CA GLY A 453 -4.37 12.24 -8.56
C GLY A 453 -3.58 11.28 -9.45
N SER A 454 -2.93 11.73 -10.52
CA SER A 454 -2.36 10.84 -11.53
C SER A 454 -1.04 11.29 -12.15
N SER A 455 -0.77 12.59 -12.24
CA SER A 455 0.45 13.11 -12.90
C SER A 455 1.54 13.48 -11.89
N TYR A 456 2.74 13.76 -12.42
CA TYR A 456 3.86 14.34 -11.66
C TYR A 456 3.82 15.88 -11.62
N ASN A 457 2.71 16.51 -12.02
CA ASN A 457 2.57 17.96 -12.01
C ASN A 457 2.68 18.56 -10.59
N TYR A 458 2.40 17.77 -9.55
CA TYR A 458 2.59 18.19 -8.16
C TYR A 458 4.06 18.59 -7.87
N GLU A 459 5.04 17.99 -8.53
CA GLU A 459 6.46 18.36 -8.41
C GLU A 459 6.74 19.76 -8.98
N LYS A 460 5.85 20.26 -9.84
CA LYS A 460 5.87 21.62 -10.40
C LYS A 460 5.00 22.61 -9.62
N GLY A 461 4.49 22.19 -8.45
CA GLY A 461 3.64 23.04 -7.60
C GLY A 461 2.15 23.02 -7.94
N GLU A 462 1.70 22.13 -8.83
CA GLU A 462 0.28 21.94 -9.16
C GLU A 462 -0.41 21.07 -8.12
N PHE A 463 -0.48 21.57 -6.91
CA PHE A 463 -1.22 20.96 -5.79
C PHE A 463 -1.79 22.04 -4.87
N THR A 464 -2.68 21.65 -4.00
CA THR A 464 -3.28 22.53 -3.00
C THR A 464 -3.28 21.86 -1.62
N ARG A 465 -3.02 22.64 -0.59
CA ARG A 465 -3.27 22.28 0.81
C ARG A 465 -4.49 23.08 1.28
N ILE A 466 -5.47 22.41 1.85
CA ILE A 466 -6.70 22.97 2.36
C ILE A 466 -6.67 22.84 3.88
N ASP A 467 -6.72 23.97 4.59
CA ASP A 467 -6.68 23.96 6.05
C ASP A 467 -8.08 23.67 6.60
N LEU A 468 -8.26 22.50 7.17
CA LEU A 468 -9.44 22.10 7.92
C LEU A 468 -9.19 22.44 9.39
N THR A 469 -10.04 23.28 9.98
CA THR A 469 -9.90 23.72 11.38
C THR A 469 -11.19 23.52 12.13
N VAL A 470 -11.09 23.10 13.39
CA VAL A 470 -12.18 23.06 14.34
C VAL A 470 -11.78 23.87 15.57
N THR A 471 -12.57 24.88 15.88
CA THR A 471 -12.44 25.66 17.11
C THR A 471 -13.47 25.20 18.15
N VAL A 472 -13.10 25.28 19.42
CA VAL A 472 -13.96 24.94 20.56
C VAL A 472 -14.03 26.17 21.45
N ASP A 473 -15.22 26.70 21.71
CA ASP A 473 -15.39 27.85 22.59
C ASP A 473 -15.39 27.46 24.09
N LYS A 474 -15.45 28.45 24.97
CA LYS A 474 -15.45 28.21 26.42
C LYS A 474 -16.66 27.42 26.94
N LYS A 475 -17.70 27.26 26.13
CA LYS A 475 -18.91 26.49 26.44
C LYS A 475 -18.87 25.09 25.78
N GLY A 476 -17.76 24.72 25.14
CA GLY A 476 -17.60 23.44 24.44
C GLY A 476 -18.24 23.40 23.04
N LYS A 477 -18.81 24.54 22.55
CA LYS A 477 -19.41 24.56 21.21
C LYS A 477 -18.32 24.50 20.12
N LYS A 478 -18.46 23.55 19.24
CA LYS A 478 -17.52 23.31 18.14
C LYS A 478 -17.97 24.02 16.87
N LYS A 479 -17.00 24.57 16.13
CA LYS A 479 -17.21 25.18 14.81
C LYS A 479 -16.10 24.76 13.84
N GLY A 480 -16.50 24.11 12.74
CA GLY A 480 -15.60 23.73 11.66
C GLY A 480 -15.46 24.81 10.59
N LYS A 481 -14.29 24.90 9.98
CA LYS A 481 -14.01 25.78 8.85
C LYS A 481 -12.99 25.10 7.92
N ALA A 482 -13.23 25.15 6.60
CA ALA A 482 -12.26 24.84 5.57
C ALA A 482 -11.76 26.12 4.91
N VAL A 483 -10.45 26.26 4.77
CA VAL A 483 -9.81 27.43 4.15
C VAL A 483 -8.98 26.95 2.97
N GLN A 484 -9.39 27.37 1.79
CA GLN A 484 -8.65 27.12 0.54
C GLN A 484 -7.75 28.32 0.24
N PRO A 485 -6.50 28.09 -0.20
CA PRO A 485 -5.64 29.16 -0.68
C PRO A 485 -6.26 29.86 -1.90
N LYS A 486 -6.26 31.18 -1.89
CA LYS A 486 -6.83 31.99 -2.97
C LYS A 486 -6.15 31.67 -4.32
N GLY A 487 -6.94 31.43 -5.35
CA GLY A 487 -6.45 31.18 -6.73
C GLY A 487 -5.90 29.76 -6.95
N LYS A 488 -5.94 28.87 -5.95
CA LYS A 488 -5.53 27.46 -6.12
C LYS A 488 -6.71 26.59 -6.57
N LYS A 489 -6.41 25.60 -7.43
CA LYS A 489 -7.38 24.63 -7.95
C LYS A 489 -7.66 23.55 -6.91
N ILE A 490 -8.91 23.11 -6.82
CA ILE A 490 -9.33 21.91 -6.10
C ILE A 490 -9.78 20.88 -7.13
N TRP A 491 -9.25 19.67 -7.04
CA TRP A 491 -9.52 18.60 -8.01
C TRP A 491 -10.60 17.63 -7.50
N SER A 492 -10.54 17.28 -6.19
CA SER A 492 -11.24 16.11 -5.65
C SER A 492 -12.41 16.44 -4.73
N PHE A 493 -12.57 17.68 -4.27
CA PHE A 493 -13.57 18.04 -3.25
C PHE A 493 -14.54 19.08 -3.75
N SER A 494 -15.86 18.82 -3.55
CA SER A 494 -16.94 19.76 -3.91
C SER A 494 -17.39 20.61 -2.72
N GLU A 495 -17.42 20.03 -1.52
CA GLU A 495 -17.88 20.67 -0.28
C GLU A 495 -17.23 20.02 0.95
N TYR A 496 -17.34 20.66 2.11
CA TYR A 496 -16.74 20.23 3.37
C TYR A 496 -17.82 20.22 4.47
N ASN A 497 -18.27 19.02 4.85
CA ASN A 497 -19.35 18.81 5.81
C ASN A 497 -18.76 18.35 7.15
N PHE A 498 -18.70 19.26 8.13
CA PHE A 498 -18.11 18.96 9.44
C PHE A 498 -19.09 18.15 10.30
N LYS A 499 -18.59 17.05 10.86
CA LYS A 499 -19.27 16.18 11.81
C LYS A 499 -18.46 16.05 13.09
N PHE A 500 -19.06 16.42 14.22
CA PHE A 500 -18.43 16.29 15.53
C PHE A 500 -18.82 14.96 16.14
N MET A 501 -17.85 14.05 16.29
CA MET A 501 -18.08 12.66 16.70
C MET A 501 -18.25 12.51 18.21
N THR A 502 -17.72 13.47 18.99
CA THR A 502 -17.85 13.49 20.45
C THR A 502 -18.79 14.65 20.82
N GLU A 503 -19.82 14.38 21.61
CA GLU A 503 -20.77 15.37 22.13
C GLU A 503 -20.15 16.28 23.20
#